data_3cc3b8ef0922d91957dea402cd97c132
#
_entry.id   3cc3b8ef0922d91957dea402cd97c132
#
_cell.length_a   1.000
_cell.length_b   1.000
_cell.length_c   1.000
_cell.angle_alpha   90.00
_cell.angle_beta   90.00
_cell.angle_gamma   90.00
#
_symmetry.space_group_name_H-M   'P 1'
#
loop_
_entity.id
_entity.type
_entity.pdbx_description
1 polymer ?
#
loop_
_entity_poly.entity_id
_entity_poly.type
_entity_poly.pdbx_seq_one_letter_code
_entity_poly.pdbx_strand_id
1 'polypeptide(L)'
;MIFRQITHDDLGCASYLIGDEDVGVAAVVDPKLEIEEYLTLARYMGVSIEHILETHNHADHVSGHGRLAAATGATIHIHAEAEPEYEHDAFEDGWELELGSVRIRAVHTPGHRPEHTAFALIDSDRGKQPWAVLTGDSLFVGDVARPDLAVDKEEGARGIFRSLHEKLLVLSKQTEIWPGHLGGSLCGGPGMDMKVASTIGFEHQHNELLR
;
A
#
# COMPACT_ATOMS: atom_id res chain seq x y z
N MET A 1 -15.51 9.30 4.22
CA MET A 1 -14.39 8.35 3.91
C MET A 1 -14.13 7.41 5.07
N ILE A 2 -13.97 6.12 4.81
CA ILE A 2 -13.51 5.07 5.73
C ILE A 2 -12.03 4.82 5.50
N PHE A 3 -11.25 4.70 6.58
CA PHE A 3 -9.86 4.25 6.55
C PHE A 3 -9.59 3.41 7.80
N ARG A 4 -9.14 2.16 7.61
CA ARG A 4 -8.78 1.24 8.71
C ARG A 4 -7.50 0.50 8.35
N GLN A 5 -6.55 0.50 9.27
CA GLN A 5 -5.36 -0.34 9.22
C GLN A 5 -5.64 -1.63 10.00
N ILE A 6 -5.27 -2.75 9.42
CA ILE A 6 -5.32 -4.09 10.01
C ILE A 6 -3.90 -4.63 10.04
N THR A 7 -3.39 -4.94 11.23
CA THR A 7 -2.01 -5.42 11.40
C THR A 7 -1.97 -6.92 11.64
N HIS A 8 -0.85 -7.52 11.24
CA HIS A 8 -0.48 -8.89 11.56
C HIS A 8 0.58 -8.87 12.65
N ASP A 9 0.25 -9.33 13.83
CA ASP A 9 1.16 -9.32 14.98
C ASP A 9 2.41 -10.21 14.77
N ASP A 10 2.27 -11.29 14.00
CA ASP A 10 3.33 -12.27 13.80
C ASP A 10 4.39 -11.85 12.78
N LEU A 11 4.01 -11.07 11.75
CA LEU A 11 4.86 -10.73 10.61
C LEU A 11 5.18 -9.23 10.51
N GLY A 12 4.50 -8.41 11.31
CA GLY A 12 4.59 -6.95 11.22
C GLY A 12 4.01 -6.39 9.93
N CYS A 13 3.20 -7.17 9.19
CA CYS A 13 2.53 -6.71 7.98
C CYS A 13 1.32 -5.83 8.33
N ALA A 14 1.00 -4.89 7.45
CA ALA A 14 -0.18 -4.05 7.56
C ALA A 14 -0.97 -4.08 6.26
N SER A 15 -2.28 -4.22 6.39
CA SER A 15 -3.25 -4.12 5.31
C SER A 15 -4.25 -3.01 5.59
N TYR A 16 -5.00 -2.57 4.58
CA TYR A 16 -5.84 -1.40 4.70
C TYR A 16 -7.21 -1.63 4.09
N LEU A 17 -8.28 -1.22 4.81
CA LEU A 17 -9.63 -1.12 4.27
C LEU A 17 -9.95 0.37 4.05
N ILE A 18 -10.28 0.73 2.83
CA ILE A 18 -10.55 2.09 2.38
C ILE A 18 -11.92 2.10 1.72
N GLY A 19 -12.76 3.06 2.04
CA GLY A 19 -14.10 3.12 1.45
C GLY A 19 -14.81 4.44 1.66
N ASP A 20 -16.01 4.49 1.11
CA ASP A 20 -16.93 5.61 1.26
C ASP A 20 -18.28 5.09 1.73
N GLU A 21 -18.75 5.62 2.87
CA GLU A 21 -20.02 5.24 3.49
C GLU A 21 -21.24 5.66 2.65
N ASP A 22 -21.12 6.77 1.91
CA ASP A 22 -22.25 7.34 1.17
C ASP A 22 -22.61 6.49 -0.06
N VAL A 23 -21.60 5.88 -0.70
CA VAL A 23 -21.80 4.97 -1.84
C VAL A 23 -21.78 3.49 -1.43
N GLY A 24 -21.36 3.19 -0.20
CA GLY A 24 -21.36 1.83 0.33
C GLY A 24 -20.33 0.89 -0.28
N VAL A 25 -19.20 1.41 -0.79
CA VAL A 25 -18.15 0.64 -1.48
C VAL A 25 -16.81 0.78 -0.77
N ALA A 26 -16.04 -0.30 -0.74
CA ALA A 26 -14.70 -0.34 -0.18
C ALA A 26 -13.71 -1.14 -1.04
N ALA A 27 -12.44 -0.81 -0.88
CA ALA A 27 -11.29 -1.56 -1.35
C ALA A 27 -10.48 -2.08 -0.15
N VAL A 28 -9.81 -3.23 -0.32
CA VAL A 28 -8.82 -3.74 0.63
C VAL A 28 -7.46 -3.78 -0.06
N VAL A 29 -6.43 -3.25 0.61
CA VAL A 29 -5.05 -3.24 0.11
C VAL A 29 -4.23 -4.26 0.90
N ASP A 30 -3.50 -5.13 0.18
CA ASP A 30 -2.62 -6.17 0.70
C ASP A 30 -3.28 -7.05 1.78
N PRO A 31 -4.41 -7.74 1.47
CA PRO A 31 -5.14 -8.50 2.46
C PRO A 31 -4.35 -9.69 3.00
N LYS A 32 -4.44 -9.91 4.31
CA LYS A 32 -3.92 -11.13 4.94
C LYS A 32 -4.74 -12.37 4.57
N LEU A 33 -4.16 -13.56 4.75
CA LEU A 33 -4.79 -14.83 4.40
C LEU A 33 -6.10 -15.09 5.16
N GLU A 34 -6.19 -14.65 6.43
CA GLU A 34 -7.39 -14.70 7.27
C GLU A 34 -8.28 -13.50 6.97
N ILE A 35 -9.34 -13.72 6.20
CA ILE A 35 -10.17 -12.65 5.63
C ILE A 35 -11.34 -12.19 6.52
N GLU A 36 -11.63 -12.90 7.61
CA GLU A 36 -12.82 -12.70 8.45
C GLU A 36 -12.89 -11.30 9.05
N GLU A 37 -11.74 -10.71 9.34
CA GLU A 37 -11.68 -9.36 9.91
C GLU A 37 -12.16 -8.32 8.90
N TYR A 38 -11.75 -8.42 7.62
CA TYR A 38 -12.21 -7.51 6.56
C TYR A 38 -13.72 -7.63 6.34
N LEU A 39 -14.24 -8.88 6.28
CA LEU A 39 -15.68 -9.13 6.12
C LEU A 39 -16.49 -8.58 7.30
N THR A 40 -15.94 -8.68 8.51
CA THR A 40 -16.58 -8.15 9.72
C THR A 40 -16.57 -6.63 9.73
N LEU A 41 -15.44 -6.00 9.41
CA LEU A 41 -15.33 -4.54 9.32
C LEU A 41 -16.23 -3.96 8.23
N ALA A 42 -16.27 -4.56 7.05
CA ALA A 42 -17.13 -4.12 5.95
C ALA A 42 -18.61 -4.15 6.35
N ARG A 43 -19.06 -5.24 6.97
CA ARG A 43 -20.43 -5.35 7.51
C ARG A 43 -20.73 -4.30 8.59
N TYR A 44 -19.78 -4.07 9.51
CA TYR A 44 -19.93 -3.08 10.57
C TYR A 44 -20.02 -1.65 10.02
N MET A 45 -19.24 -1.35 8.97
CA MET A 45 -19.21 -0.06 8.30
C MET A 45 -20.35 0.12 7.28
N GLY A 46 -21.10 -0.94 6.96
CA GLY A 46 -22.20 -0.89 5.98
C GLY A 46 -21.71 -0.74 4.54
N VAL A 47 -20.55 -1.29 4.20
CA VAL A 47 -19.95 -1.23 2.86
C VAL A 47 -19.73 -2.63 2.27
N SER A 48 -19.71 -2.72 0.94
CA SER A 48 -19.31 -3.90 0.17
C SER A 48 -17.86 -3.78 -0.25
N ILE A 49 -17.08 -4.85 -0.08
CA ILE A 49 -15.71 -4.92 -0.63
C ILE A 49 -15.86 -5.30 -2.11
N GLU A 50 -15.57 -4.36 -3.00
CA GLU A 50 -15.68 -4.55 -4.46
C GLU A 50 -14.31 -4.58 -5.15
N HIS A 51 -13.25 -4.12 -4.46
CA HIS A 51 -11.91 -4.06 -4.99
C HIS A 51 -10.88 -4.58 -3.99
N ILE A 52 -9.87 -5.26 -4.52
CA ILE A 52 -8.67 -5.71 -3.80
C ILE A 52 -7.47 -5.17 -4.57
N LEU A 53 -6.57 -4.48 -3.88
CA LEU A 53 -5.38 -3.88 -4.47
C LEU A 53 -4.15 -4.54 -3.87
N GLU A 54 -3.22 -4.98 -4.72
CA GLU A 54 -1.92 -5.49 -4.30
C GLU A 54 -0.84 -4.46 -4.62
N THR A 55 -0.03 -4.11 -3.62
CA THR A 55 1.13 -3.23 -3.84
C THR A 55 2.21 -3.92 -4.65
N HIS A 56 2.38 -5.22 -4.47
CA HIS A 56 3.36 -6.05 -5.17
C HIS A 56 3.08 -7.55 -4.96
N ASN A 57 3.82 -8.42 -5.61
CA ASN A 57 3.84 -9.85 -5.31
C ASN A 57 4.62 -10.07 -4.00
N HIS A 58 3.92 -10.36 -2.91
CA HIS A 58 4.52 -10.56 -1.59
C HIS A 58 5.40 -11.81 -1.55
N ALA A 59 6.60 -11.68 -0.99
CA ALA A 59 7.55 -12.78 -0.83
C ALA A 59 7.58 -13.37 0.58
N ASP A 60 7.04 -12.67 1.55
CA ASP A 60 7.11 -12.94 2.98
C ASP A 60 5.83 -13.59 3.55
N HIS A 61 4.70 -13.42 2.87
CA HIS A 61 3.42 -14.02 3.27
C HIS A 61 2.55 -14.41 2.06
N VAL A 62 1.52 -15.20 2.32
CA VAL A 62 0.49 -15.53 1.33
C VAL A 62 -0.64 -14.52 1.43
N SER A 63 -0.82 -13.70 0.39
CA SER A 63 -1.94 -12.76 0.33
C SER A 63 -3.30 -13.47 0.37
N GLY A 64 -4.25 -12.84 1.03
CA GLY A 64 -5.64 -13.30 1.11
C GLY A 64 -6.52 -12.90 -0.08
N HIS A 65 -5.96 -12.25 -1.10
CA HIS A 65 -6.71 -11.70 -2.23
C HIS A 65 -7.65 -12.73 -2.88
N GLY A 66 -7.16 -13.94 -3.16
CA GLY A 66 -7.97 -14.98 -3.77
C GLY A 66 -9.13 -15.45 -2.90
N ARG A 67 -8.91 -15.56 -1.57
CA ARG A 67 -9.99 -15.90 -0.62
C ARG A 67 -11.01 -14.78 -0.51
N LEU A 68 -10.53 -13.55 -0.42
CA LEU A 68 -11.39 -12.38 -0.29
C LEU A 68 -12.21 -12.16 -1.56
N ALA A 69 -11.60 -12.29 -2.75
CA ALA A 69 -12.30 -12.23 -4.04
C ALA A 69 -13.37 -13.32 -4.14
N ALA A 70 -13.07 -14.57 -3.77
CA ALA A 70 -14.04 -15.66 -3.76
C ALA A 70 -15.22 -15.42 -2.80
N ALA A 71 -14.99 -14.76 -1.67
CA ALA A 71 -16.02 -14.47 -0.66
C ALA A 71 -16.91 -13.26 -1.01
N THR A 72 -16.38 -12.28 -1.73
CA THR A 72 -17.05 -10.99 -1.98
C THR A 72 -17.42 -10.75 -3.44
N GLY A 73 -16.78 -11.43 -4.39
CA GLY A 73 -16.85 -11.13 -5.81
C GLY A 73 -15.99 -9.93 -6.23
N ALA A 74 -15.13 -9.43 -5.35
CA ALA A 74 -14.28 -8.28 -5.60
C ALA A 74 -13.25 -8.55 -6.70
N THR A 75 -12.97 -7.53 -7.50
CA THR A 75 -11.92 -7.55 -8.52
C THR A 75 -10.54 -7.34 -7.87
N ILE A 76 -9.57 -8.17 -8.25
CA ILE A 76 -8.18 -8.02 -7.82
C ILE A 76 -7.47 -7.11 -8.83
N HIS A 77 -6.76 -6.09 -8.35
CA HIS A 77 -5.97 -5.17 -9.14
C HIS A 77 -4.51 -5.24 -8.72
N ILE A 78 -3.62 -5.36 -9.68
CA ILE A 78 -2.18 -5.34 -9.47
C ILE A 78 -1.48 -4.72 -10.69
N HIS A 79 -0.28 -4.16 -10.49
CA HIS A 79 0.48 -3.55 -11.58
C HIS A 79 0.80 -4.57 -12.70
N ALA A 80 0.74 -4.13 -13.95
CA ALA A 80 0.91 -5.00 -15.12
C ALA A 80 2.23 -5.80 -15.12
N GLU A 81 3.32 -5.23 -14.58
CA GLU A 81 4.61 -5.92 -14.46
C GLU A 81 4.62 -7.07 -13.43
N ALA A 82 3.56 -7.26 -12.65
CA ALA A 82 3.46 -8.36 -11.70
C ALA A 82 3.24 -9.72 -12.39
N GLU A 83 2.59 -9.72 -13.56
CA GLU A 83 2.31 -10.90 -14.40
C GLU A 83 1.81 -12.13 -13.60
N PRO A 84 0.83 -11.99 -12.67
CA PRO A 84 0.36 -13.12 -11.89
C PRO A 84 -0.49 -14.09 -12.72
N GLU A 85 -0.50 -15.36 -12.33
CA GLU A 85 -1.27 -16.40 -13.05
C GLU A 85 -2.78 -16.40 -12.69
N TYR A 86 -3.21 -15.70 -11.62
CA TYR A 86 -4.61 -15.61 -11.23
C TYR A 86 -5.35 -14.51 -12.00
N GLU A 87 -6.69 -14.60 -12.04
CA GLU A 87 -7.55 -13.60 -12.68
C GLU A 87 -7.44 -12.25 -11.96
N HIS A 88 -7.15 -11.19 -12.70
CA HIS A 88 -6.94 -9.84 -12.18
C HIS A 88 -7.16 -8.77 -13.24
N ASP A 89 -7.38 -7.55 -12.83
CA ASP A 89 -7.31 -6.36 -13.66
C ASP A 89 -5.93 -5.69 -13.48
N ALA A 90 -5.14 -5.67 -14.55
CA ALA A 90 -3.84 -5.03 -14.54
C ALA A 90 -3.96 -3.51 -14.63
N PHE A 91 -3.08 -2.78 -13.93
CA PHE A 91 -3.00 -1.33 -14.02
C PHE A 91 -1.56 -0.85 -14.28
N GLU A 92 -1.45 0.41 -14.67
CA GLU A 92 -0.20 1.14 -14.93
C GLU A 92 -0.06 2.33 -13.97
N ASP A 93 1.11 2.99 -13.99
CA ASP A 93 1.37 4.22 -13.22
C ASP A 93 0.31 5.29 -13.50
N GLY A 94 -0.22 5.90 -12.44
CA GLY A 94 -1.25 6.93 -12.53
C GLY A 94 -2.68 6.42 -12.69
N TRP A 95 -2.92 5.09 -12.69
CA TRP A 95 -4.28 4.55 -12.64
C TRP A 95 -5.03 5.04 -11.41
N GLU A 96 -6.33 5.29 -11.56
CA GLU A 96 -7.18 5.78 -10.48
C GLU A 96 -8.40 4.87 -10.29
N LEU A 97 -8.71 4.59 -9.02
CA LEU A 97 -9.93 3.95 -8.57
C LEU A 97 -10.77 4.97 -7.79
N GLU A 98 -12.02 5.15 -8.19
CA GLU A 98 -12.98 6.03 -7.51
C GLU A 98 -13.95 5.22 -6.65
N LEU A 99 -14.02 5.55 -5.37
CA LEU A 99 -14.95 5.01 -4.38
C LEU A 99 -15.77 6.19 -3.82
N GLY A 100 -16.72 6.70 -4.59
CA GLY A 100 -17.48 7.90 -4.21
C GLY A 100 -16.60 9.16 -4.11
N SER A 101 -16.53 9.75 -2.91
CA SER A 101 -15.65 10.90 -2.63
C SER A 101 -14.18 10.54 -2.48
N VAL A 102 -13.88 9.26 -2.33
CA VAL A 102 -12.52 8.73 -2.14
C VAL A 102 -11.93 8.29 -3.47
N ARG A 103 -10.71 8.73 -3.75
CA ARG A 103 -9.94 8.28 -4.92
C ARG A 103 -8.60 7.71 -4.47
N ILE A 104 -8.28 6.54 -5.02
CA ILE A 104 -7.01 5.86 -4.85
C ILE A 104 -6.24 5.97 -6.16
N ARG A 105 -5.04 6.56 -6.14
CA ARG A 105 -4.18 6.70 -7.32
C ARG A 105 -2.96 5.81 -7.17
N ALA A 106 -2.70 4.99 -8.17
CA ALA A 106 -1.48 4.20 -8.28
C ALA A 106 -0.26 5.11 -8.57
N VAL A 107 0.80 4.88 -7.82
CA VAL A 107 2.11 5.52 -8.00
C VAL A 107 3.12 4.39 -8.11
N HIS A 108 3.54 4.05 -9.32
CA HIS A 108 4.51 2.98 -9.55
C HIS A 108 5.86 3.33 -8.91
N THR A 109 6.30 2.54 -7.95
CA THR A 109 7.49 2.77 -7.11
C THR A 109 8.43 1.55 -7.12
N PRO A 110 9.00 1.20 -8.30
CA PRO A 110 9.87 0.04 -8.43
C PRO A 110 11.14 0.16 -7.58
N GLY A 111 11.72 -1.00 -7.25
CA GLY A 111 12.99 -1.10 -6.53
C GLY A 111 13.02 -2.24 -5.53
N HIS A 112 12.05 -2.35 -4.63
CA HIS A 112 11.82 -3.55 -3.82
C HIS A 112 11.43 -4.74 -4.72
N ARG A 113 10.47 -4.49 -5.60
CA ARG A 113 10.08 -5.34 -6.72
C ARG A 113 9.82 -4.48 -7.96
N PRO A 114 9.92 -5.02 -9.19
CA PRO A 114 9.65 -4.25 -10.41
C PRO A 114 8.25 -3.66 -10.45
N GLU A 115 7.25 -4.44 -10.09
CA GLU A 115 5.82 -4.10 -10.11
C GLU A 115 5.36 -3.25 -8.92
N HIS A 116 6.23 -3.00 -7.94
CA HIS A 116 5.84 -2.35 -6.69
C HIS A 116 5.15 -1.00 -6.93
N THR A 117 4.01 -0.80 -6.28
CA THR A 117 3.15 0.38 -6.43
C THR A 117 2.71 0.89 -5.06
N ALA A 118 2.92 2.16 -4.80
CA ALA A 118 2.30 2.87 -3.68
C ALA A 118 0.92 3.42 -4.10
N PHE A 119 0.01 3.60 -3.15
CA PHE A 119 -1.33 4.12 -3.42
C PHE A 119 -1.55 5.46 -2.70
N ALA A 120 -1.68 6.54 -3.47
CA ALA A 120 -2.01 7.86 -2.93
C ALA A 120 -3.52 7.98 -2.71
N LEU A 121 -3.93 8.38 -1.50
CA LEU A 121 -5.33 8.50 -1.09
C LEU A 121 -5.78 9.95 -1.10
N ILE A 122 -6.84 10.23 -1.84
CA ILE A 122 -7.44 11.56 -2.01
C ILE A 122 -8.87 11.50 -1.53
N ASP A 123 -9.21 12.35 -0.56
CA ASP A 123 -10.58 12.58 -0.11
C ASP A 123 -11.06 13.89 -0.73
N SER A 124 -11.95 13.81 -1.73
CA SER A 124 -12.42 14.96 -2.52
C SER A 124 -13.16 15.99 -1.68
N ASP A 125 -13.75 15.58 -0.56
CA ASP A 125 -14.44 16.48 0.38
C ASP A 125 -13.46 17.35 1.17
N ARG A 126 -12.23 16.89 1.34
CA ARG A 126 -11.15 17.59 2.06
C ARG A 126 -10.20 18.35 1.16
N GLY A 127 -10.09 17.95 -0.11
CA GLY A 127 -9.20 18.60 -1.06
C GLY A 127 -8.80 17.75 -2.25
N LYS A 128 -7.91 18.30 -3.08
CA LYS A 128 -7.44 17.66 -4.31
C LYS A 128 -6.08 16.96 -4.16
N GLN A 129 -5.40 17.19 -3.05
CA GLN A 129 -4.08 16.62 -2.79
C GLN A 129 -4.21 15.34 -1.98
N PRO A 130 -3.32 14.38 -2.16
CA PRO A 130 -3.28 13.20 -1.31
C PRO A 130 -3.07 13.60 0.15
N TRP A 131 -3.96 13.16 1.03
CA TRP A 131 -3.78 13.32 2.46
C TRP A 131 -2.89 12.21 3.06
N ALA A 132 -2.88 11.03 2.41
CA ALA A 132 -2.05 9.89 2.79
C ALA A 132 -1.54 9.15 1.55
N VAL A 133 -0.49 8.36 1.74
CA VAL A 133 0.01 7.39 0.77
C VAL A 133 0.29 6.08 1.49
N LEU A 134 -0.27 4.99 0.95
CA LEU A 134 0.09 3.63 1.33
C LEU A 134 1.39 3.31 0.58
N THR A 135 2.48 3.25 1.31
CA THR A 135 3.81 3.15 0.70
C THR A 135 4.24 1.72 0.39
N GLY A 136 3.41 0.72 0.79
CA GLY A 136 3.79 -0.68 0.65
C GLY A 136 5.17 -0.92 1.23
N ASP A 137 5.99 -1.61 0.47
CA ASP A 137 7.39 -1.90 0.80
C ASP A 137 8.37 -1.00 0.03
N SER A 138 8.13 0.31 0.02
CA SER A 138 9.08 1.30 -0.52
C SER A 138 9.66 2.21 0.56
N LEU A 139 8.80 2.88 1.33
CA LEU A 139 9.17 3.79 2.41
C LEU A 139 8.51 3.32 3.70
N PHE A 140 9.30 3.00 4.71
CA PHE A 140 8.88 2.66 6.06
C PHE A 140 9.04 3.85 7.01
N VAL A 141 8.51 3.74 8.22
CA VAL A 141 8.80 4.71 9.27
C VAL A 141 10.22 4.49 9.77
N GLY A 142 11.11 5.44 9.49
CA GLY A 142 12.52 5.40 9.89
C GLY A 142 13.45 4.58 8.99
N ASP A 143 12.93 3.93 7.94
CA ASP A 143 13.72 3.06 7.05
C ASP A 143 13.20 3.08 5.61
N VAL A 144 13.83 2.32 4.73
CA VAL A 144 13.39 2.04 3.35
C VAL A 144 13.51 0.56 3.05
N ALA A 145 12.85 0.12 1.99
CA ALA A 145 12.85 -1.29 1.60
C ALA A 145 14.25 -1.81 1.20
N ARG A 146 14.45 -3.11 1.41
CA ARG A 146 15.63 -3.80 0.90
C ARG A 146 15.56 -3.94 -0.63
N PRO A 147 16.71 -3.76 -1.34
CA PRO A 147 16.73 -3.72 -2.80
C PRO A 147 17.03 -5.07 -3.49
N ASP A 148 17.22 -6.15 -2.75
CA ASP A 148 17.91 -7.36 -3.22
C ASP A 148 16.99 -8.60 -3.33
N LEU A 149 15.66 -8.41 -3.47
CA LEU A 149 14.73 -9.55 -3.52
C LEU A 149 14.44 -10.05 -4.93
N ALA A 150 14.24 -9.16 -5.90
CA ALA A 150 13.75 -9.55 -7.23
C ALA A 150 14.70 -9.22 -8.38
N VAL A 151 15.58 -8.28 -8.18
CA VAL A 151 16.56 -7.80 -9.18
C VAL A 151 17.96 -7.72 -8.58
N ASP A 152 18.96 -7.40 -9.39
CA ASP A 152 20.30 -7.10 -8.87
C ASP A 152 20.24 -5.98 -7.83
N LYS A 153 21.00 -6.13 -6.75
CA LYS A 153 20.98 -5.22 -5.60
C LYS A 153 21.23 -3.75 -5.99
N GLU A 154 22.15 -3.49 -6.93
CA GLU A 154 22.45 -2.14 -7.36
C GLU A 154 21.29 -1.55 -8.19
N GLU A 155 20.69 -2.36 -9.06
CA GLU A 155 19.50 -1.98 -9.82
C GLU A 155 18.32 -1.67 -8.91
N GLY A 156 18.03 -2.56 -7.94
CA GLY A 156 16.99 -2.36 -6.95
C GLY A 156 17.21 -1.09 -6.12
N ALA A 157 18.44 -0.86 -5.65
CA ALA A 157 18.76 0.34 -4.87
C ALA A 157 18.58 1.64 -5.70
N ARG A 158 18.95 1.63 -6.98
CA ARG A 158 18.68 2.76 -7.88
C ARG A 158 17.19 2.98 -8.12
N GLY A 159 16.42 1.88 -8.24
CA GLY A 159 14.96 1.92 -8.37
C GLY A 159 14.31 2.55 -7.13
N ILE A 160 14.65 2.06 -5.95
CA ILE A 160 14.15 2.63 -4.66
C ILE A 160 14.50 4.12 -4.57
N PHE A 161 15.76 4.50 -4.83
CA PHE A 161 16.18 5.90 -4.79
C PHE A 161 15.32 6.79 -5.69
N ARG A 162 15.11 6.40 -6.95
CA ARG A 162 14.25 7.18 -7.88
C ARG A 162 12.81 7.24 -7.40
N SER A 163 12.23 6.10 -7.01
CA SER A 163 10.86 6.01 -6.53
C SER A 163 10.62 6.92 -5.32
N LEU A 164 11.57 6.95 -4.38
CA LEU A 164 11.50 7.82 -3.22
C LEU A 164 11.63 9.29 -3.60
N HIS A 165 12.71 9.67 -4.29
CA HIS A 165 13.04 11.08 -4.52
C HIS A 165 12.19 11.75 -5.62
N GLU A 166 11.78 11.00 -6.66
CA GLU A 166 11.05 11.55 -7.80
C GLU A 166 9.53 11.43 -7.66
N LYS A 167 9.02 10.50 -6.82
CA LYS A 167 7.58 10.22 -6.72
C LYS A 167 7.00 10.43 -5.31
N LEU A 168 7.62 9.91 -4.27
CA LEU A 168 7.06 9.99 -2.91
C LEU A 168 7.46 11.28 -2.17
N LEU A 169 8.74 11.64 -2.16
CA LEU A 169 9.22 12.82 -1.42
C LEU A 169 8.83 14.16 -2.07
N VAL A 170 8.28 14.13 -3.29
CA VAL A 170 7.69 15.32 -3.94
C VAL A 170 6.26 15.62 -3.50
N LEU A 171 5.62 14.67 -2.78
CA LEU A 171 4.31 14.90 -2.17
C LEU A 171 4.39 15.97 -1.08
N SER A 172 3.21 16.47 -0.66
CA SER A 172 3.14 17.44 0.44
C SER A 172 3.83 16.89 1.69
N LYS A 173 4.57 17.75 2.39
CA LYS A 173 5.21 17.37 3.67
C LYS A 173 4.22 16.92 4.74
N GLN A 174 2.96 17.31 4.63
CA GLN A 174 1.87 16.89 5.51
C GLN A 174 1.21 15.59 5.10
N THR A 175 1.50 15.07 3.89
CA THR A 175 0.96 13.77 3.46
C THR A 175 1.46 12.67 4.40
N GLU A 176 0.52 11.94 4.98
CA GLU A 176 0.84 10.80 5.85
C GLU A 176 1.38 9.64 5.03
N ILE A 177 2.34 8.90 5.57
CA ILE A 177 2.79 7.61 5.05
C ILE A 177 2.24 6.49 5.93
N TRP A 178 1.76 5.43 5.26
CA TRP A 178 1.23 4.23 5.88
C TRP A 178 1.87 3.01 5.18
N PRO A 179 2.91 2.40 5.78
CA PRO A 179 3.71 1.35 5.13
C PRO A 179 3.05 -0.01 5.17
N GLY A 180 3.49 -0.93 4.29
CA GLY A 180 3.09 -2.34 4.30
C GLY A 180 3.63 -3.14 5.47
N HIS A 181 4.71 -2.65 6.12
CA HIS A 181 5.34 -3.30 7.27
C HIS A 181 5.68 -2.34 8.39
N LEU A 182 5.65 -2.87 9.61
CA LEU A 182 6.04 -2.21 10.86
C LEU A 182 7.38 -2.75 11.36
N GLY A 183 7.94 -2.12 12.39
CA GLY A 183 9.22 -2.51 12.98
C GLY A 183 9.27 -4.00 13.34
N GLY A 184 10.41 -4.63 12.99
CA GLY A 184 10.63 -6.07 13.18
C GLY A 184 10.45 -6.93 11.93
N SER A 185 9.91 -6.38 10.84
CA SER A 185 9.84 -7.08 9.55
C SER A 185 11.22 -7.25 8.91
N LEU A 186 11.37 -8.33 8.12
CA LEU A 186 12.58 -8.61 7.33
C LEU A 186 12.63 -7.84 5.99
N CYS A 187 11.56 -7.13 5.63
CA CYS A 187 11.47 -6.35 4.39
C CYS A 187 12.21 -5.00 4.46
N GLY A 188 12.46 -4.51 5.67
CA GLY A 188 13.29 -3.33 5.93
C GLY A 188 14.55 -3.64 6.71
N GLY A 189 15.27 -2.61 7.10
CA GLY A 189 16.48 -2.68 7.91
C GLY A 189 16.24 -2.45 9.40
N PRO A 190 17.31 -2.29 10.18
CA PRO A 190 17.23 -2.11 11.64
C PRO A 190 16.69 -0.73 12.06
N GLY A 191 16.53 0.20 11.14
CA GLY A 191 16.00 1.54 11.38
C GLY A 191 14.47 1.61 11.46
N MET A 192 13.76 0.54 11.10
CA MET A 192 12.30 0.52 11.15
C MET A 192 11.76 0.79 12.56
N ASP A 193 10.90 1.80 12.68
CA ASP A 193 10.21 2.15 13.93
C ASP A 193 8.93 1.30 14.10
N MET A 194 8.51 1.11 15.34
CA MET A 194 7.24 0.46 15.69
C MET A 194 6.01 1.37 15.45
N LYS A 195 6.22 2.63 15.06
CA LYS A 195 5.12 3.52 14.67
C LYS A 195 4.40 3.02 13.44
N VAL A 196 3.09 3.12 13.46
CA VAL A 196 2.21 2.63 12.39
C VAL A 196 2.13 3.59 11.20
N ALA A 197 2.47 4.86 11.39
CA ALA A 197 2.41 5.92 10.39
C ALA A 197 3.42 7.04 10.69
N SER A 198 3.73 7.84 9.68
CA SER A 198 4.56 9.03 9.77
C SER A 198 4.07 10.07 8.75
N THR A 199 4.89 11.05 8.38
CA THR A 199 4.61 11.99 7.29
C THR A 199 5.82 12.11 6.38
N ILE A 200 5.58 12.48 5.12
CA ILE A 200 6.65 12.76 4.15
C ILE A 200 7.67 13.76 4.72
N GLY A 201 7.20 14.81 5.40
CA GLY A 201 8.08 15.83 5.99
C GLY A 201 8.93 15.32 7.14
N PHE A 202 8.37 14.46 8.00
CA PHE A 202 9.11 13.86 9.10
C PHE A 202 10.18 12.91 8.59
N GLU A 203 9.81 11.99 7.68
CA GLU A 203 10.77 11.04 7.09
C GLU A 203 11.89 11.76 6.33
N HIS A 204 11.55 12.75 5.50
CA HIS A 204 12.57 13.54 4.80
C HIS A 204 13.59 14.22 5.73
N GLN A 205 13.18 14.56 6.96
CA GLN A 205 14.04 15.22 7.94
C GLN A 205 14.83 14.24 8.82
N HIS A 206 14.23 13.10 9.20
CA HIS A 206 14.73 12.23 10.25
C HIS A 206 15.15 10.83 9.81
N ASN A 207 14.67 10.35 8.66
CA ASN A 207 15.07 9.06 8.12
C ASN A 207 16.47 9.17 7.49
N GLU A 208 17.46 8.51 8.08
CA GLU A 208 18.87 8.62 7.67
C GLU A 208 19.13 8.10 6.26
N LEU A 209 18.30 7.18 5.75
CA LEU A 209 18.44 6.59 4.42
C LEU A 209 17.91 7.50 3.29
N LEU A 210 17.25 8.60 3.62
CA LEU A 210 16.75 9.59 2.66
C LEU A 210 17.68 10.81 2.49
N ARG A 211 18.88 10.78 3.07
CA ARG A 211 19.85 11.89 3.05
C ARG A 211 20.95 11.68 2.02
#